data_77f17b22f6f0e915ed50a9ab5172b7d8
#
_entry.id   77f17b22f6f0e915ed50a9ab5172b7d8
#
_cell.length_a   1.000
_cell.length_b   1.000
_cell.length_c   1.000
_cell.angle_alpha   90.00
_cell.angle_beta   90.00
_cell.angle_gamma   90.00
#
_symmetry.space_group_name_H-M   'P 1'
#
loop_
_entity.id
_entity.type
_entity.pdbx_description
1 polymer ?
#
loop_
_entity_poly.entity_id
_entity_poly.type
_entity_poly.pdbx_seq_one_letter_code
_entity_poly.pdbx_strand_id
1 'polypeptide(L)'
;MALAWVFFNLTGTLVDPAVLAQPLGDSSATEELVLDALDDGVSMGMADALTGELTPLDALVEAAMRRRLRLAGADEDLAAAALELMPTMPAYLEAPGALESLRSHGLKLGVLSQSSVERSDAVLRFAGLRDRFELVLSAQEASAYKPDPRTYRMALRRAEAGPSDVCFVSTHWWDVAGAKRCGLRTGWVARRERALLETVPTPDYTGADLAEVADAIVSRLHPRPRAAT
;
A
#
# COMPACT_ATOMS: atom_id res chain seq x y z
N MET A 1 24.24 4.78 -7.13
CA MET A 1 24.10 4.31 -5.73
C MET A 1 23.19 3.07 -5.73
N ALA A 2 23.47 2.10 -4.88
CA ALA A 2 22.72 0.85 -4.82
C ALA A 2 21.43 1.04 -4.01
N LEU A 3 20.34 0.39 -4.41
CA LEU A 3 19.10 0.34 -3.65
C LEU A 3 19.39 -0.27 -2.27
N ALA A 4 18.91 0.35 -1.19
CA ALA A 4 19.12 -0.09 0.19
C ALA A 4 17.80 -0.50 0.87
N TRP A 5 16.69 0.14 0.50
CA TRP A 5 15.39 -0.05 1.10
C TRP A 5 14.30 -0.30 0.07
N VAL A 6 13.33 -1.13 0.44
CA VAL A 6 12.05 -1.20 -0.24
C VAL A 6 10.95 -0.93 0.78
N PHE A 7 10.19 0.14 0.56
CA PHE A 7 8.97 0.44 1.32
C PHE A 7 7.74 -0.02 0.55
N PHE A 8 6.75 -0.47 1.28
CA PHE A 8 5.50 -0.96 0.71
C PHE A 8 4.30 -0.19 1.26
N ASN A 9 3.33 0.08 0.41
CA ASN A 9 1.97 0.27 0.89
C ASN A 9 1.45 -1.05 1.49
N LEU A 10 0.49 -0.97 2.43
CA LEU A 10 -0.03 -2.15 3.14
C LEU A 10 -1.25 -2.74 2.43
N THR A 11 -2.41 -2.10 2.60
CA THR A 11 -3.71 -2.59 2.11
C THR A 11 -3.76 -2.61 0.59
N GLY A 12 -4.16 -3.74 0.00
CA GLY A 12 -4.20 -3.95 -1.45
C GLY A 12 -2.83 -4.27 -2.08
N THR A 13 -1.72 -4.04 -1.37
CA THR A 13 -0.35 -4.32 -1.85
C THR A 13 0.23 -5.58 -1.19
N LEU A 14 0.28 -5.60 0.13
CA LEU A 14 0.79 -6.73 0.93
C LEU A 14 -0.32 -7.66 1.42
N VAL A 15 -1.48 -7.08 1.76
CA VAL A 15 -2.63 -7.78 2.34
C VAL A 15 -3.89 -7.53 1.53
N ASP A 16 -4.76 -8.54 1.52
CA ASP A 16 -6.00 -8.56 0.74
C ASP A 16 -7.17 -8.01 1.57
N PRO A 17 -7.76 -6.87 1.18
CA PRO A 17 -8.92 -6.31 1.86
C PRO A 17 -10.25 -7.02 1.54
N ALA A 18 -10.29 -8.00 0.64
CA ALA A 18 -11.53 -8.70 0.27
C ALA A 18 -12.23 -9.34 1.47
N VAL A 19 -11.48 -9.71 2.53
CA VAL A 19 -12.05 -10.24 3.78
C VAL A 19 -13.08 -9.31 4.42
N LEU A 20 -12.99 -8.01 4.20
CA LEU A 20 -13.92 -7.01 4.73
C LEU A 20 -15.34 -7.14 4.13
N ALA A 21 -15.48 -7.86 3.02
CA ALA A 21 -16.78 -8.11 2.40
C ALA A 21 -17.60 -9.24 3.10
N GLN A 22 -16.97 -10.06 3.94
CA GLN A 22 -17.63 -11.20 4.58
C GLN A 22 -18.95 -10.85 5.30
N PRO A 23 -19.07 -9.75 6.08
CA PRO A 23 -20.34 -9.38 6.70
C PRO A 23 -21.43 -8.97 5.71
N LEU A 24 -21.03 -8.56 4.49
CA LEU A 24 -21.93 -8.09 3.44
C LEU A 24 -22.43 -9.24 2.56
N GLY A 25 -21.83 -10.43 2.68
CA GLY A 25 -22.10 -11.62 1.85
C GLY A 25 -21.06 -11.80 0.74
N ASP A 26 -20.84 -13.06 0.37
CA ASP A 26 -19.81 -13.47 -0.58
C ASP A 26 -20.28 -13.26 -2.03
N SER A 27 -20.02 -12.10 -2.58
CA SER A 27 -20.21 -11.81 -4.02
C SER A 27 -19.18 -10.81 -4.52
N SER A 28 -18.89 -10.85 -5.81
CA SER A 28 -18.01 -9.86 -6.44
C SER A 28 -18.52 -8.42 -6.30
N ALA A 29 -19.84 -8.23 -6.23
CA ALA A 29 -20.46 -6.92 -6.03
C ALA A 29 -20.18 -6.36 -4.61
N THR A 30 -20.18 -7.21 -3.58
CA THR A 30 -19.84 -6.79 -2.21
C THR A 30 -18.36 -6.53 -2.04
N GLU A 31 -17.48 -7.30 -2.69
CA GLU A 31 -16.04 -7.03 -2.73
C GLU A 31 -15.76 -5.68 -3.40
N GLU A 32 -16.39 -5.39 -4.54
CA GLU A 32 -16.22 -4.12 -5.25
C GLU A 32 -16.71 -2.94 -4.39
N LEU A 33 -17.87 -3.09 -3.71
CA LEU A 33 -18.38 -2.06 -2.79
C LEU A 33 -17.37 -1.74 -1.68
N VAL A 34 -16.74 -2.76 -1.10
CA VAL A 34 -15.72 -2.61 -0.05
C VAL A 34 -14.48 -1.89 -0.59
N LEU A 35 -13.97 -2.33 -1.74
CA LEU A 35 -12.79 -1.72 -2.37
C LEU A 35 -13.04 -0.25 -2.72
N ASP A 36 -14.22 0.04 -3.23
CA ASP A 36 -14.64 1.40 -3.53
C ASP A 36 -14.80 2.26 -2.26
N ALA A 37 -15.27 1.68 -1.15
CA ALA A 37 -15.38 2.40 0.12
C ALA A 37 -13.98 2.71 0.70
N LEU A 38 -13.02 1.80 0.54
CA LEU A 38 -11.62 2.05 0.91
C LEU A 38 -11.03 3.20 0.09
N ASP A 39 -11.27 3.22 -1.23
CA ASP A 39 -10.80 4.29 -2.12
C ASP A 39 -11.46 5.64 -1.79
N ASP A 40 -12.77 5.66 -1.49
CA ASP A 40 -13.48 6.85 -1.02
C ASP A 40 -12.87 7.36 0.29
N GLY A 41 -12.65 6.48 1.28
CA GLY A 41 -12.05 6.85 2.57
C GLY A 41 -10.64 7.44 2.42
N VAL A 42 -9.82 6.84 1.57
CA VAL A 42 -8.48 7.37 1.24
C VAL A 42 -8.58 8.74 0.55
N SER A 43 -9.52 8.89 -0.39
CA SER A 43 -9.73 10.17 -1.08
C SER A 43 -10.19 11.28 -0.12
N MET A 44 -11.06 10.95 0.84
CA MET A 44 -11.46 11.86 1.91
C MET A 44 -10.28 12.28 2.77
N GLY A 45 -9.39 11.33 3.16
CA GLY A 45 -8.18 11.64 3.91
C GLY A 45 -7.21 12.54 3.12
N MET A 46 -7.11 12.37 1.81
CA MET A 46 -6.34 13.29 0.96
C MET A 46 -6.94 14.71 0.98
N ALA A 47 -8.27 14.82 0.93
CA ALA A 47 -8.97 16.10 1.00
C ALA A 47 -8.79 16.76 2.37
N ASP A 48 -8.91 16.01 3.46
CA ASP A 48 -8.65 16.47 4.83
C ASP A 48 -7.24 17.05 4.95
N ALA A 49 -6.23 16.32 4.47
CA ALA A 49 -4.85 16.79 4.50
C ALA A 49 -4.63 18.13 3.75
N LEU A 50 -5.38 18.37 2.67
CA LEU A 50 -5.35 19.63 1.93
C LEU A 50 -6.03 20.79 2.67
N THR A 51 -7.02 20.50 3.52
CA THR A 51 -7.78 21.49 4.30
C THR A 51 -7.23 21.67 5.71
N GLY A 52 -6.18 20.91 6.07
CA GLY A 52 -5.53 21.00 7.40
C GLY A 52 -6.17 20.12 8.47
N GLU A 53 -7.08 19.25 8.07
CA GLU A 53 -7.71 18.25 8.94
C GLU A 53 -6.99 16.91 8.86
N LEU A 54 -7.14 16.07 9.88
CA LEU A 54 -6.58 14.73 9.94
C LEU A 54 -7.56 13.77 10.64
N THR A 55 -8.69 13.55 10.02
CA THR A 55 -9.64 12.54 10.50
C THR A 55 -8.98 11.15 10.41
N PRO A 56 -9.04 10.31 11.45
CA PRO A 56 -8.50 8.95 11.39
C PRO A 56 -9.04 8.15 10.21
N LEU A 57 -8.16 7.41 9.50
CA LEU A 57 -8.57 6.69 8.30
C LEU A 57 -9.72 5.71 8.55
N ASP A 58 -9.72 5.01 9.69
CA ASP A 58 -10.77 4.06 10.05
C ASP A 58 -12.16 4.75 10.07
N ALA A 59 -12.25 5.97 10.63
CA ALA A 59 -13.49 6.74 10.64
C ALA A 59 -13.92 7.19 9.23
N LEU A 60 -12.97 7.57 8.38
CA LEU A 60 -13.24 7.93 6.98
C LEU A 60 -13.74 6.72 6.17
N VAL A 61 -13.09 5.57 6.34
CA VAL A 61 -13.50 4.33 5.66
C VAL A 61 -14.87 3.87 6.16
N GLU A 62 -15.15 3.96 7.48
CA GLU A 62 -16.46 3.63 8.01
C GLU A 62 -17.55 4.52 7.41
N ALA A 63 -17.34 5.83 7.39
CA ALA A 63 -18.30 6.78 6.82
C ALA A 63 -18.53 6.51 5.31
N ALA A 64 -17.46 6.21 4.57
CA ALA A 64 -17.54 5.84 3.17
C ALA A 64 -18.32 4.53 2.95
N MET A 65 -18.06 3.51 3.78
CA MET A 65 -18.76 2.23 3.75
C MET A 65 -20.25 2.40 4.03
N ARG A 66 -20.62 3.10 5.11
CA ARG A 66 -22.01 3.43 5.43
C ARG A 66 -22.71 4.13 4.26
N ARG A 67 -22.05 5.12 3.66
CA ARG A 67 -22.59 5.82 2.50
C ARG A 67 -22.87 4.87 1.33
N ARG A 68 -21.94 3.98 1.01
CA ARG A 68 -22.10 3.02 -0.11
C ARG A 68 -23.17 1.99 0.17
N LEU A 69 -23.24 1.47 1.40
CA LEU A 69 -24.30 0.55 1.82
C LEU A 69 -25.69 1.21 1.70
N ARG A 70 -25.84 2.45 2.18
CA ARG A 70 -27.07 3.23 2.03
C ARG A 70 -27.48 3.38 0.57
N LEU A 71 -26.54 3.72 -0.32
CA LEU A 71 -26.79 3.87 -1.76
C LEU A 71 -27.18 2.54 -2.42
N ALA A 72 -26.69 1.42 -1.91
CA ALA A 72 -27.05 0.07 -2.35
C ALA A 72 -28.37 -0.44 -1.73
N GLY A 73 -29.00 0.31 -0.82
CA GLY A 73 -30.19 -0.12 -0.09
C GLY A 73 -29.93 -1.22 0.95
N ALA A 74 -28.66 -1.36 1.38
CA ALA A 74 -28.24 -2.34 2.37
C ALA A 74 -28.17 -1.73 3.78
N ASP A 75 -28.01 -2.59 4.79
CA ASP A 75 -27.91 -2.19 6.20
C ASP A 75 -26.55 -1.49 6.45
N GLU A 76 -26.61 -0.23 6.88
CA GLU A 76 -25.44 0.58 7.16
C GLU A 76 -24.62 0.09 8.36
N ASP A 77 -25.23 -0.66 9.28
CA ASP A 77 -24.54 -1.18 10.47
C ASP A 77 -23.52 -2.27 10.12
N LEU A 78 -23.64 -2.88 8.93
CA LEU A 78 -22.64 -3.79 8.39
C LEU A 78 -21.25 -3.14 8.20
N ALA A 79 -21.19 -1.80 8.09
CA ALA A 79 -19.92 -1.09 7.99
C ALA A 79 -19.04 -1.31 9.22
N ALA A 80 -19.60 -1.24 10.43
CA ALA A 80 -18.84 -1.49 11.65
C ALA A 80 -18.30 -2.93 11.69
N ALA A 81 -19.14 -3.92 11.35
CA ALA A 81 -18.73 -5.32 11.29
C ALA A 81 -17.61 -5.56 10.26
N ALA A 82 -17.65 -4.90 9.10
CA ALA A 82 -16.58 -4.95 8.10
C ALA A 82 -15.26 -4.38 8.65
N LEU A 83 -15.31 -3.24 9.34
CA LEU A 83 -14.11 -2.63 9.91
C LEU A 83 -13.48 -3.43 11.05
N GLU A 84 -14.27 -4.19 11.82
CA GLU A 84 -13.74 -5.12 12.82
C GLU A 84 -12.81 -6.18 12.21
N LEU A 85 -12.99 -6.51 10.92
CA LEU A 85 -12.13 -7.45 10.20
C LEU A 85 -10.84 -6.81 9.67
N MET A 86 -10.66 -5.49 9.71
CA MET A 86 -9.44 -4.85 9.19
C MET A 86 -8.13 -5.45 9.76
N PRO A 87 -8.01 -5.79 11.06
CA PRO A 87 -6.80 -6.42 11.56
C PRO A 87 -6.55 -7.83 11.03
N THR A 88 -7.56 -8.47 10.44
CA THR A 88 -7.52 -9.87 10.00
C THR A 88 -7.35 -10.01 8.48
N MET A 89 -6.92 -8.96 7.79
CA MET A 89 -6.59 -9.03 6.37
C MET A 89 -5.44 -10.02 6.13
N PRO A 90 -5.63 -11.07 5.32
CA PRO A 90 -4.58 -12.04 5.02
C PRO A 90 -3.53 -11.46 4.09
N ALA A 91 -2.32 -11.99 4.14
CA ALA A 91 -1.31 -11.70 3.12
C ALA A 91 -1.77 -12.22 1.75
N TYR A 92 -1.42 -11.50 0.68
CA TYR A 92 -1.46 -12.11 -0.65
C TYR A 92 -0.49 -13.30 -0.70
N LEU A 93 -0.87 -14.33 -1.44
CA LEU A 93 -0.18 -15.63 -1.46
C LEU A 93 1.32 -15.49 -1.79
N GLU A 94 1.66 -14.62 -2.71
CA GLU A 94 3.03 -14.39 -3.16
C GLU A 94 3.84 -13.46 -2.24
N ALA A 95 3.19 -12.71 -1.35
CA ALA A 95 3.85 -11.68 -0.56
C ALA A 95 4.98 -12.22 0.34
N PRO A 96 4.82 -13.33 1.08
CA PRO A 96 5.91 -13.86 1.91
C PRO A 96 7.16 -14.21 1.12
N GLY A 97 7.01 -14.84 -0.06
CA GLY A 97 8.12 -15.21 -0.93
C GLY A 97 8.81 -14.01 -1.56
N ALA A 98 8.04 -13.03 -2.03
CA ALA A 98 8.56 -11.79 -2.60
C ALA A 98 9.40 -10.99 -1.58
N LEU A 99 8.91 -10.85 -0.34
CA LEU A 99 9.63 -10.17 0.72
C LEU A 99 10.92 -10.90 1.11
N GLU A 100 10.88 -12.24 1.18
CA GLU A 100 12.07 -13.05 1.46
C GLU A 100 13.12 -12.93 0.35
N SER A 101 12.69 -12.93 -0.91
CA SER A 101 13.58 -12.71 -2.05
C SER A 101 14.33 -11.37 -1.93
N LEU A 102 13.63 -10.28 -1.63
CA LEU A 102 14.25 -8.96 -1.47
C LEU A 102 15.24 -8.93 -0.30
N ARG A 103 14.89 -9.52 0.85
CA ARG A 103 15.75 -9.58 2.04
C ARG A 103 17.02 -10.40 1.80
N SER A 104 16.90 -11.53 1.13
CA SER A 104 18.06 -12.39 0.79
C SER A 104 19.07 -11.70 -0.13
N HIS A 105 18.65 -10.65 -0.84
CA HIS A 105 19.51 -9.78 -1.64
C HIS A 105 20.01 -8.53 -0.87
N GLY A 106 19.87 -8.52 0.45
CA GLY A 106 20.42 -7.49 1.34
C GLY A 106 19.59 -6.21 1.43
N LEU A 107 18.36 -6.20 0.93
CA LEU A 107 17.46 -5.05 1.03
C LEU A 107 16.76 -5.02 2.39
N LYS A 108 16.71 -3.85 3.01
CA LYS A 108 15.89 -3.58 4.17
C LYS A 108 14.46 -3.29 3.74
N LEU A 109 13.49 -3.76 4.54
CA LEU A 109 12.07 -3.58 4.21
C LEU A 109 11.36 -2.68 5.21
N GLY A 110 10.49 -1.83 4.70
CA GLY A 110 9.62 -0.97 5.49
C GLY A 110 8.19 -0.94 4.97
N VAL A 111 7.26 -0.56 5.83
CA VAL A 111 5.88 -0.25 5.46
C VAL A 111 5.64 1.23 5.69
N LEU A 112 4.95 1.89 4.76
CA LEU A 112 4.38 3.21 4.93
C LEU A 112 2.90 3.14 4.61
N SER A 113 2.08 3.06 5.66
CA SER A 113 0.63 2.91 5.59
C SER A 113 -0.10 4.25 5.72
N GLN A 114 -1.35 4.29 5.25
CA GLN A 114 -2.30 5.38 5.57
C GLN A 114 -2.93 5.19 6.96
N SER A 115 -3.03 3.93 7.43
CA SER A 115 -3.55 3.59 8.76
C SER A 115 -2.54 3.92 9.87
N SER A 116 -2.99 3.94 11.13
CA SER A 116 -2.09 4.11 12.28
C SER A 116 -1.02 3.00 12.34
N VAL A 117 0.06 3.26 13.07
CA VAL A 117 1.13 2.27 13.29
C VAL A 117 0.58 1.03 13.97
N GLU A 118 -0.26 1.21 15.00
CA GLU A 118 -0.87 0.12 15.78
C GLU A 118 -1.74 -0.77 14.90
N ARG A 119 -2.57 -0.14 14.03
CA ARG A 119 -3.41 -0.89 13.08
C ARG A 119 -2.54 -1.66 12.08
N SER A 120 -1.55 -1.00 11.51
CA SER A 120 -0.63 -1.62 10.54
C SER A 120 0.15 -2.78 11.15
N ASP A 121 0.61 -2.64 12.39
CA ASP A 121 1.32 -3.69 13.12
C ASP A 121 0.41 -4.90 13.41
N ALA A 122 -0.84 -4.66 13.81
CA ALA A 122 -1.83 -5.73 14.03
C ALA A 122 -2.11 -6.52 12.74
N VAL A 123 -2.34 -5.83 11.62
CA VAL A 123 -2.53 -6.45 10.30
C VAL A 123 -1.31 -7.28 9.90
N LEU A 124 -0.11 -6.72 10.02
CA LEU A 124 1.12 -7.41 9.65
C LEU A 124 1.38 -8.65 10.52
N ARG A 125 1.04 -8.61 11.82
CA ARG A 125 1.13 -9.77 12.71
C ARG A 125 0.15 -10.87 12.30
N PHE A 126 -1.11 -10.51 12.06
CA PHE A 126 -2.11 -11.47 11.61
C PHE A 126 -1.71 -12.12 10.28
N ALA A 127 -1.21 -11.32 9.33
CA ALA A 127 -0.74 -11.77 8.03
C ALA A 127 0.58 -12.59 8.08
N GLY A 128 1.23 -12.71 9.25
CA GLY A 128 2.51 -13.40 9.40
C GLY A 128 3.68 -12.70 8.71
N LEU A 129 3.58 -11.38 8.50
CA LEU A 129 4.58 -10.61 7.75
C LEU A 129 5.42 -9.67 8.64
N ARG A 130 5.00 -9.42 9.90
CA ARG A 130 5.58 -8.37 10.75
C ARG A 130 7.10 -8.44 10.90
N ASP A 131 7.65 -9.62 11.10
CA ASP A 131 9.07 -9.84 11.39
C ASP A 131 9.99 -9.64 10.17
N ARG A 132 9.39 -9.37 9.00
CA ARG A 132 10.13 -9.05 7.77
C ARG A 132 10.46 -7.56 7.63
N PHE A 133 9.83 -6.71 8.46
CA PHE A 133 9.93 -5.26 8.33
C PHE A 133 10.73 -4.65 9.49
N GLU A 134 11.73 -3.86 9.17
CA GLU A 134 12.52 -3.08 10.12
C GLU A 134 11.80 -1.79 10.53
N LEU A 135 11.00 -1.23 9.62
CA LEU A 135 10.22 -0.03 9.88
C LEU A 135 8.73 -0.25 9.50
N VAL A 136 7.84 0.10 10.41
CA VAL A 136 6.39 0.22 10.16
C VAL A 136 5.99 1.64 10.49
N LEU A 137 5.61 2.40 9.46
CA LEU A 137 5.36 3.83 9.53
C LEU A 137 3.93 4.15 9.12
N SER A 138 3.35 5.15 9.75
CA SER A 138 2.07 5.75 9.39
C SER A 138 2.26 7.09 8.69
N ALA A 139 1.53 7.35 7.63
CA ALA A 139 1.48 8.67 7.00
C ALA A 139 1.03 9.76 7.98
N GLN A 140 0.19 9.39 8.95
CA GLN A 140 -0.31 10.29 10.00
C GLN A 140 0.81 10.86 10.88
N GLU A 141 1.96 10.16 11.05
CA GLU A 141 3.13 10.68 11.77
C GLU A 141 3.74 11.92 11.07
N ALA A 142 3.46 12.10 9.78
CA ALA A 142 3.84 13.29 9.03
C ALA A 142 2.77 14.39 9.05
N SER A 143 1.70 14.23 9.85
CA SER A 143 0.51 15.07 9.81
C SER A 143 -0.03 15.25 8.39
N ALA A 144 -0.15 14.15 7.68
CA ALA A 144 -0.59 14.11 6.27
C ALA A 144 -1.11 12.71 5.89
N TYR A 145 -1.76 12.64 4.74
CA TYR A 145 -2.05 11.39 4.04
C TYR A 145 -1.22 11.32 2.75
N LYS A 146 -0.80 10.11 2.35
CA LYS A 146 -0.23 9.93 1.01
C LYS A 146 -1.28 10.34 -0.04
N PRO A 147 -0.91 10.98 -1.15
CA PRO A 147 0.45 11.14 -1.69
C PRO A 147 1.17 12.44 -1.28
N ASP A 148 0.86 13.06 -0.15
CA ASP A 148 1.59 14.25 0.30
C ASP A 148 3.10 13.95 0.44
N PRO A 149 3.99 14.80 -0.12
CA PRO A 149 5.44 14.61 -0.05
C PRO A 149 6.00 14.48 1.37
N ARG A 150 5.32 15.05 2.38
CA ARG A 150 5.75 14.97 3.79
C ARG A 150 5.86 13.52 4.26
N THR A 151 4.97 12.64 3.79
CA THR A 151 4.91 11.23 4.18
C THR A 151 6.13 10.46 3.67
N TYR A 152 6.47 10.60 2.39
CA TYR A 152 7.64 9.93 1.79
C TYR A 152 8.94 10.50 2.34
N ARG A 153 9.04 11.82 2.53
CA ARG A 153 10.22 12.46 3.16
C ARG A 153 10.40 12.01 4.61
N MET A 154 9.32 11.79 5.34
CA MET A 154 9.38 11.23 6.69
C MET A 154 9.94 9.79 6.64
N ALA A 155 9.48 8.94 5.72
CA ALA A 155 10.01 7.59 5.56
C ALA A 155 11.51 7.60 5.19
N LEU A 156 11.96 8.50 4.31
CA LEU A 156 13.37 8.66 3.98
C LEU A 156 14.22 9.04 5.20
N ARG A 157 13.76 9.98 6.03
CA ARG A 157 14.47 10.36 7.27
C ARG A 157 14.55 9.20 8.26
N ARG A 158 13.46 8.43 8.44
CA ARG A 158 13.43 7.27 9.34
C ARG A 158 14.33 6.13 8.86
N ALA A 159 14.47 5.98 7.55
CA ALA A 159 15.35 5.01 6.92
C ALA A 159 16.82 5.47 6.85
N GLU A 160 17.11 6.73 7.18
CA GLU A 160 18.42 7.37 6.99
C GLU A 160 18.97 7.18 5.56
N ALA A 161 18.08 7.31 4.57
CA ALA A 161 18.37 7.00 3.17
C ALA A 161 18.03 8.15 2.23
N GLY A 162 18.80 8.26 1.15
CA GLY A 162 18.51 9.18 0.05
C GLY A 162 17.36 8.66 -0.84
N PRO A 163 16.67 9.56 -1.57
CA PRO A 163 15.55 9.16 -2.42
C PRO A 163 15.91 8.06 -3.44
N SER A 164 17.11 8.14 -4.04
CA SER A 164 17.59 7.16 -5.04
C SER A 164 17.90 5.78 -4.45
N ASP A 165 18.05 5.68 -3.13
CA ASP A 165 18.41 4.45 -2.42
C ASP A 165 17.17 3.70 -1.91
N VAL A 166 15.98 4.27 -2.15
CA VAL A 166 14.69 3.72 -1.72
C VAL A 166 13.81 3.43 -2.93
N CYS A 167 13.19 2.24 -2.93
CA CYS A 167 12.08 1.91 -3.81
C CYS A 167 10.79 1.90 -2.99
N PHE A 168 9.73 2.50 -3.52
CA PHE A 168 8.40 2.45 -2.95
C PHE A 168 7.49 1.59 -3.83
N VAL A 169 6.87 0.57 -3.27
CA VAL A 169 6.01 -0.38 -3.98
C VAL A 169 4.56 -0.24 -3.55
N SER A 170 3.68 -0.04 -4.52
CA SER A 170 2.24 0.09 -4.28
C SER A 170 1.41 -0.43 -5.46
N THR A 171 0.18 -0.85 -5.19
CA THR A 171 -0.83 -1.14 -6.22
C THR A 171 -1.55 0.14 -6.69
N HIS A 172 -1.48 1.23 -5.92
CA HIS A 172 -2.21 2.47 -6.20
C HIS A 172 -1.39 3.44 -7.04
N TRP A 173 -1.97 3.88 -8.19
CA TRP A 173 -1.33 4.81 -9.10
C TRP A 173 -0.93 6.14 -8.44
N TRP A 174 -1.78 6.68 -7.57
CA TRP A 174 -1.54 7.95 -6.87
C TRP A 174 -0.35 7.86 -5.90
N ASP A 175 -0.15 6.70 -5.29
CA ASP A 175 0.95 6.44 -4.36
C ASP A 175 2.29 6.33 -5.12
N VAL A 176 2.28 5.59 -6.24
CA VAL A 176 3.41 5.51 -7.18
C VAL A 176 3.79 6.90 -7.69
N ALA A 177 2.80 7.71 -8.09
CA ALA A 177 3.02 9.07 -8.58
C ALA A 177 3.62 9.97 -7.49
N GLY A 178 3.10 9.89 -6.25
CA GLY A 178 3.59 10.67 -5.12
C GLY A 178 5.05 10.33 -4.76
N ALA A 179 5.35 9.05 -4.62
CA ALA A 179 6.71 8.57 -4.34
C ALA A 179 7.69 8.96 -5.45
N LYS A 180 7.30 8.78 -6.72
CA LYS A 180 8.14 9.14 -7.88
C LYS A 180 8.46 10.63 -7.91
N ARG A 181 7.48 11.50 -7.63
CA ARG A 181 7.68 12.95 -7.56
C ARG A 181 8.58 13.38 -6.38
N CYS A 182 8.71 12.54 -5.37
CA CYS A 182 9.68 12.73 -4.28
C CYS A 182 11.09 12.19 -4.61
N GLY A 183 11.30 11.66 -5.82
CA GLY A 183 12.59 11.18 -6.30
C GLY A 183 12.90 9.73 -5.92
N LEU A 184 11.95 8.99 -5.33
CA LEU A 184 12.11 7.57 -5.04
C LEU A 184 12.05 6.76 -6.34
N ARG A 185 12.69 5.60 -6.34
CA ARG A 185 12.33 4.56 -7.31
C ARG A 185 10.94 4.00 -6.94
N THR A 186 10.22 3.52 -7.94
CA THR A 186 8.86 3.04 -7.71
C THR A 186 8.60 1.70 -8.38
N GLY A 187 7.89 0.83 -7.64
CA GLY A 187 7.34 -0.41 -8.14
C GLY A 187 5.81 -0.33 -8.16
N TRP A 188 5.21 -0.69 -9.27
CA TRP A 188 3.76 -0.76 -9.39
C TRP A 188 3.29 -2.20 -9.56
N VAL A 189 2.39 -2.61 -8.67
CA VAL A 189 1.73 -3.92 -8.72
C VAL A 189 0.40 -3.75 -9.44
N ALA A 190 0.30 -4.23 -10.67
CA ALA A 190 -0.85 -4.08 -11.57
C ALA A 190 -2.01 -5.02 -11.19
N ARG A 191 -2.43 -5.02 -9.92
CA ARG A 191 -3.42 -5.95 -9.40
C ARG A 191 -4.85 -5.57 -9.81
N ARG A 192 -5.36 -4.47 -9.28
CA ARG A 192 -6.73 -3.99 -9.54
C ARG A 192 -6.78 -3.05 -10.74
N GLU A 193 -5.88 -2.10 -10.78
CA GLU A 193 -5.90 -1.02 -11.78
C GLU A 193 -5.51 -1.50 -13.19
N ARG A 194 -4.75 -2.57 -13.33
CA ARG A 194 -4.29 -3.24 -14.58
C ARG A 194 -3.65 -2.34 -15.63
N ALA A 195 -3.94 -1.05 -15.64
CA ALA A 195 -3.36 -0.05 -16.53
C ALA A 195 -3.19 1.28 -15.80
N LEU A 196 -2.03 1.92 -15.96
CA LEU A 196 -1.79 3.26 -15.43
C LEU A 196 -2.36 4.32 -16.37
N LEU A 197 -2.79 5.43 -15.80
CA LEU A 197 -3.13 6.63 -16.56
C LEU A 197 -1.87 7.18 -17.24
N GLU A 198 -1.98 7.69 -18.46
CA GLU A 198 -0.85 8.25 -19.24
C GLU A 198 -0.17 9.44 -18.53
N THR A 199 -0.89 10.13 -17.64
CA THR A 199 -0.40 11.24 -16.84
C THR A 199 0.39 10.82 -15.58
N VAL A 200 0.37 9.53 -15.23
CA VAL A 200 1.15 8.98 -14.11
C VAL A 200 2.61 8.81 -14.54
N PRO A 201 3.58 9.28 -13.76
CA PRO A 201 4.99 9.02 -14.05
C PRO A 201 5.27 7.52 -14.15
N THR A 202 5.98 7.11 -15.19
CA THR A 202 6.31 5.68 -15.42
C THR A 202 7.05 5.09 -14.22
N PRO A 203 6.55 3.99 -13.62
CA PRO A 203 7.26 3.28 -12.56
C PRO A 203 8.60 2.72 -13.05
N ASP A 204 9.56 2.52 -12.13
CA ASP A 204 10.85 1.89 -12.46
C ASP A 204 10.70 0.36 -12.61
N TYR A 205 9.73 -0.21 -11.91
CA TYR A 205 9.42 -1.63 -11.88
C TYR A 205 7.90 -1.83 -11.99
N THR A 206 7.48 -2.83 -12.74
CA THR A 206 6.06 -3.19 -12.91
C THR A 206 5.94 -4.70 -12.94
N GLY A 207 4.89 -5.23 -12.33
CA GLY A 207 4.53 -6.64 -12.36
C GLY A 207 3.04 -6.82 -12.16
N ALA A 208 2.49 -7.95 -12.56
CA ALA A 208 1.10 -8.31 -12.35
C ALA A 208 0.80 -8.56 -10.85
N ASP A 209 1.82 -9.01 -10.12
CA ASP A 209 1.78 -9.26 -8.69
C ASP A 209 3.08 -8.79 -8.00
N LEU A 210 3.16 -9.01 -6.69
CA LEU A 210 4.31 -8.57 -5.91
C LEU A 210 5.57 -9.41 -6.20
N ALA A 211 5.43 -10.67 -6.61
CA ALA A 211 6.57 -11.53 -6.95
C ALA A 211 7.27 -11.00 -8.21
N GLU A 212 6.52 -10.66 -9.25
CA GLU A 212 7.10 -10.08 -10.47
C GLU A 212 7.80 -8.74 -10.21
N VAL A 213 7.23 -7.88 -9.35
CA VAL A 213 7.87 -6.61 -8.98
C VAL A 213 9.15 -6.85 -8.20
N ALA A 214 9.16 -7.81 -7.25
CA ALA A 214 10.36 -8.17 -6.49
C ALA A 214 11.46 -8.72 -7.41
N ASP A 215 11.12 -9.60 -8.35
CA ASP A 215 12.05 -10.16 -9.34
C ASP A 215 12.63 -9.07 -10.24
N ALA A 216 11.82 -8.11 -10.67
CA ALA A 216 12.28 -6.97 -11.45
C ALA A 216 13.28 -6.08 -10.66
N ILE A 217 13.03 -5.87 -9.37
CA ILE A 217 13.95 -5.14 -8.48
C ILE A 217 15.27 -5.90 -8.35
N VAL A 218 15.23 -7.19 -8.00
CA VAL A 218 16.41 -8.04 -7.82
C VAL A 218 17.25 -8.14 -9.09
N SER A 219 16.61 -8.34 -10.25
CA SER A 219 17.29 -8.42 -11.54
C SER A 219 18.08 -7.15 -11.87
N ARG A 220 17.66 -5.99 -11.37
CA ARG A 220 18.36 -4.72 -11.59
C ARG A 220 19.47 -4.46 -10.58
N LEU A 221 19.45 -5.11 -9.41
CA LEU A 221 20.57 -5.09 -8.47
C LEU A 221 21.78 -5.86 -9.03
N HIS A 222 21.50 -6.92 -9.77
CA HIS A 222 22.51 -7.79 -10.36
C HIS A 222 22.32 -7.89 -11.89
N PRO A 223 22.66 -6.84 -12.65
CA PRO A 223 22.52 -6.88 -14.09
C PRO A 223 23.37 -8.04 -14.65
N ARG A 224 22.72 -8.99 -15.33
CA ARG A 224 23.45 -10.04 -16.04
C ARG A 224 24.42 -9.38 -17.01
N PRO A 225 25.71 -9.84 -17.09
CA PRO A 225 26.61 -9.34 -18.12
C PRO A 225 25.96 -9.54 -19.48
N ARG A 226 25.89 -8.48 -20.29
CA ARG A 226 25.43 -8.57 -21.68
C ARG A 226 26.27 -9.66 -22.34
N ALA A 227 25.63 -10.67 -22.90
CA ALA A 227 26.32 -11.62 -23.79
C ALA A 227 27.00 -10.79 -24.89
N ALA A 228 28.32 -10.88 -24.98
CA ALA A 228 29.06 -10.25 -26.06
C ALA A 228 28.56 -10.87 -27.37
N THR A 229 27.93 -10.07 -28.21
CA THR A 229 27.58 -10.38 -29.59
C THR A 229 28.81 -10.24 -30.46
#